data_32158faab4463f609b16d6d155b9710f
#
_entry.id   32158faab4463f609b16d6d155b9710f
#
_cell.length_a   1.000
_cell.length_b   1.000
_cell.length_c   1.000
_cell.angle_alpha   90.00
_cell.angle_beta   90.00
_cell.angle_gamma   90.00
#
_symmetry.space_group_name_H-M   'P 1'
#
loop_
_entity.id
_entity.type
_entity.pdbx_description
1 polymer ?
#
loop_
_entity_poly.entity_id
_entity_poly.type
_entity_poly.pdbx_seq_one_letter_code
_entity_poly.pdbx_strand_id
1 'polypeptide(L)'
;MKLEVKNLVKKFNSTIAVNDISFTIEKNKTLGLLGPNGCGKTTSIGMMLGLITPSSGEIFIDDIKLDSKNRIKLLSSMNFASPYVELPKKLTVKQNLEIYARLYGVRDKTERIEELVDDLNLNNFFNKNTGELSSGQKNRVSLAKSLINKPKLLFLDEPTASLDPDIGDFVREYLEKYKNKNELTVLLASHNMKEVERLCNKIIMMKHGKIVDEGTCAELINKHGRKNLEETFLKIVRSKNELE
;
A
#
# COMPACT_ATOMS: atom_id res chain seq x y z
N MET A 1 -12.10 -6.95 -3.08
CA MET A 1 -11.33 -8.23 -3.07
C MET A 1 -10.93 -8.56 -1.65
N LYS A 2 -10.94 -9.86 -1.27
CA LYS A 2 -10.36 -10.35 -0.02
C LYS A 2 -8.91 -10.76 -0.29
N LEU A 3 -7.97 -10.43 0.60
CA LEU A 3 -6.59 -10.94 0.57
C LEU A 3 -6.35 -11.82 1.78
N GLU A 4 -5.85 -13.03 1.58
CA GLU A 4 -5.49 -13.96 2.64
C GLU A 4 -4.03 -14.40 2.46
N VAL A 5 -3.26 -14.29 3.53
CA VAL A 5 -1.85 -14.69 3.61
C VAL A 5 -1.72 -15.77 4.64
N LYS A 6 -1.09 -16.91 4.26
CA LYS A 6 -0.94 -18.11 5.12
C LYS A 6 0.52 -18.50 5.24
N ASN A 7 1.03 -18.50 6.45
CA ASN A 7 2.37 -18.96 6.84
C ASN A 7 3.48 -18.48 5.90
N LEU A 8 3.41 -17.19 5.55
CA LEU A 8 4.26 -16.60 4.51
C LEU A 8 5.68 -16.41 5.04
N VAL A 9 6.64 -16.95 4.30
CA VAL A 9 8.08 -16.87 4.63
C VAL A 9 8.86 -16.36 3.42
N LYS A 10 9.81 -15.46 3.69
CA LYS A 10 10.83 -15.10 2.71
C LYS A 10 12.21 -15.11 3.33
N LYS A 11 13.06 -15.93 2.75
CA LYS A 11 14.48 -16.03 3.09
C LYS A 11 15.31 -15.55 1.89
N PHE A 12 16.27 -14.67 2.14
CA PHE A 12 17.31 -14.26 1.19
C PHE A 12 18.67 -14.73 1.75
N ASN A 13 19.26 -15.70 1.12
CA ASN A 13 20.50 -16.33 1.60
C ASN A 13 20.36 -16.76 3.07
N SER A 14 21.14 -16.15 3.98
CA SER A 14 21.09 -16.40 5.43
C SER A 14 20.05 -15.56 6.19
N THR A 15 19.46 -14.54 5.56
CA THR A 15 18.57 -13.60 6.22
C THR A 15 17.11 -13.97 6.00
N ILE A 16 16.34 -14.10 7.08
CA ILE A 16 14.88 -14.28 7.03
C ILE A 16 14.25 -12.89 7.09
N ALA A 17 13.76 -12.41 5.94
CA ALA A 17 13.13 -11.10 5.83
C ALA A 17 11.67 -11.10 6.28
N VAL A 18 10.96 -12.22 6.06
CA VAL A 18 9.59 -12.46 6.52
C VAL A 18 9.54 -13.87 7.08
N ASN A 19 9.00 -14.01 8.30
CA ASN A 19 9.07 -15.23 9.08
C ASN A 19 7.68 -15.62 9.59
N ASP A 20 7.02 -16.48 8.85
CA ASP A 20 5.74 -17.10 9.22
C ASP A 20 4.63 -16.10 9.57
N ILE A 21 4.30 -15.22 8.63
CA ILE A 21 3.20 -14.29 8.82
C ILE A 21 1.90 -14.82 8.19
N SER A 22 0.80 -14.67 8.94
CA SER A 22 -0.55 -15.03 8.48
C SER A 22 -1.53 -13.93 8.85
N PHE A 23 -2.33 -13.48 7.90
CA PHE A 23 -3.38 -12.47 8.14
C PHE A 23 -4.38 -12.44 6.99
N THR A 24 -5.51 -11.78 7.23
CA THR A 24 -6.57 -11.57 6.24
C THR A 24 -6.97 -10.10 6.18
N ILE A 25 -7.19 -9.62 4.97
CA ILE A 25 -7.86 -8.33 4.72
C ILE A 25 -9.22 -8.63 4.09
N GLU A 26 -10.28 -8.34 4.84
CA GLU A 26 -11.63 -8.49 4.34
C GLU A 26 -11.95 -7.47 3.24
N LYS A 27 -12.94 -7.79 2.39
CA LYS A 27 -13.39 -6.89 1.32
C LYS A 27 -13.73 -5.50 1.89
N ASN A 28 -13.34 -4.46 1.17
CA ASN A 28 -13.61 -3.06 1.50
C ASN A 28 -13.02 -2.59 2.84
N LYS A 29 -12.03 -3.31 3.36
CA LYS A 29 -11.31 -2.94 4.58
C LYS A 29 -9.91 -2.43 4.25
N THR A 30 -9.39 -1.59 5.13
CA THR A 30 -7.99 -1.16 5.11
C THR A 30 -7.25 -1.83 6.25
N LEU A 31 -6.17 -2.52 5.93
CA LEU A 31 -5.21 -3.08 6.88
C LEU A 31 -3.96 -2.21 6.91
N GLY A 32 -3.60 -1.70 8.09
CA GLY A 32 -2.34 -1.02 8.33
C GLY A 32 -1.23 -2.02 8.64
N LEU A 33 -0.09 -1.89 7.98
CA LEU A 33 1.12 -2.68 8.24
C LEU A 33 2.18 -1.77 8.83
N LEU A 34 2.32 -1.78 10.16
CA LEU A 34 3.27 -0.97 10.91
C LEU A 34 4.52 -1.76 11.28
N GLY A 35 5.64 -1.08 11.34
CA GLY A 35 6.89 -1.67 11.80
C GLY A 35 8.09 -0.80 11.45
N PRO A 36 9.23 -0.97 12.13
CA PRO A 36 10.46 -0.24 11.83
C PRO A 36 10.97 -0.56 10.42
N ASN A 37 11.88 0.26 9.92
CA ASN A 37 12.55 -0.02 8.66
C ASN A 37 13.29 -1.37 8.72
N GLY A 38 13.22 -2.14 7.63
CA GLY A 38 13.83 -3.47 7.57
C GLY A 38 13.04 -4.59 8.26
N CYS A 39 11.86 -4.34 8.85
CA CYS A 39 11.07 -5.40 9.49
C CYS A 39 10.33 -6.34 8.53
N GLY A 40 10.42 -6.12 7.19
CA GLY A 40 9.82 -7.02 6.20
C GLY A 40 8.58 -6.49 5.47
N LYS A 41 8.09 -5.27 5.72
CA LYS A 41 6.88 -4.69 5.08
C LYS A 41 6.95 -4.72 3.56
N THR A 42 7.96 -4.08 2.97
CA THR A 42 8.13 -3.98 1.51
C THR A 42 8.33 -5.37 0.87
N THR A 43 9.03 -6.28 1.56
CA THR A 43 9.18 -7.67 1.11
C THR A 43 7.84 -8.40 1.09
N SER A 44 7.03 -8.22 2.13
CA SER A 44 5.67 -8.79 2.20
C SER A 44 4.78 -8.24 1.09
N ILE A 45 4.78 -6.92 0.86
CA ILE A 45 4.06 -6.29 -0.26
C ILE A 45 4.55 -6.86 -1.60
N GLY A 46 5.86 -6.97 -1.80
CA GLY A 46 6.43 -7.54 -3.02
C GLY A 46 5.99 -8.98 -3.30
N MET A 47 5.82 -9.80 -2.26
CA MET A 47 5.27 -11.15 -2.39
C MET A 47 3.79 -11.13 -2.75
N MET A 48 2.98 -10.28 -2.13
CA MET A 48 1.55 -10.14 -2.42
C MET A 48 1.28 -9.54 -3.80
N LEU A 49 2.20 -8.76 -4.35
CA LEU A 49 2.19 -8.28 -5.73
C LEU A 49 2.75 -9.32 -6.73
N GLY A 50 3.19 -10.48 -6.25
CA GLY A 50 3.83 -11.49 -7.10
C GLY A 50 5.15 -11.04 -7.73
N LEU A 51 5.79 -10.00 -7.21
CA LEU A 51 7.11 -9.51 -7.65
C LEU A 51 8.24 -10.32 -7.01
N ILE A 52 7.99 -10.86 -5.82
CA ILE A 52 8.91 -11.70 -5.06
C ILE A 52 8.23 -13.04 -4.83
N THR A 53 8.90 -14.14 -5.20
CA THR A 53 8.41 -15.48 -4.91
C THR A 53 8.64 -15.80 -3.43
N PRO A 54 7.61 -16.20 -2.67
CA PRO A 54 7.78 -16.70 -1.30
C PRO A 54 8.74 -17.88 -1.23
N SER A 55 9.43 -18.03 -0.12
CA SER A 55 10.21 -19.24 0.18
C SER A 55 9.30 -20.39 0.63
N SER A 56 8.23 -20.07 1.37
CA SER A 56 7.11 -20.95 1.72
C SER A 56 5.88 -20.14 2.07
N GLY A 57 4.74 -20.82 2.27
CA GLY A 57 3.45 -20.19 2.53
C GLY A 57 2.69 -19.88 1.25
N GLU A 58 1.49 -19.34 1.41
CA GLU A 58 0.56 -19.13 0.31
C GLU A 58 -0.16 -17.79 0.42
N ILE A 59 -0.54 -17.25 -0.73
CA ILE A 59 -1.30 -16.00 -0.84
C ILE A 59 -2.53 -16.31 -1.68
N PHE A 60 -3.70 -15.90 -1.19
CA PHE A 60 -4.97 -16.04 -1.90
C PHE A 60 -5.63 -14.68 -2.07
N ILE A 61 -6.28 -14.49 -3.21
CA ILE A 61 -7.04 -13.29 -3.54
C ILE A 61 -8.40 -13.75 -4.03
N ASP A 62 -9.47 -13.41 -3.28
CA ASP A 62 -10.83 -13.95 -3.47
C ASP A 62 -10.81 -15.50 -3.63
N ASP A 63 -10.13 -16.18 -2.69
CA ASP A 63 -9.93 -17.63 -2.62
C ASP A 63 -9.14 -18.26 -3.79
N ILE A 64 -8.62 -17.44 -4.71
CA ILE A 64 -7.76 -17.88 -5.82
C ILE A 64 -6.30 -17.72 -5.42
N LYS A 65 -5.54 -18.82 -5.46
CA LYS A 65 -4.10 -18.80 -5.15
C LYS A 65 -3.33 -17.91 -6.13
N LEU A 66 -2.48 -17.04 -5.59
CA LEU A 66 -1.55 -16.23 -6.38
C LEU A 66 -0.35 -17.09 -6.77
N ASP A 67 -0.40 -17.65 -7.97
CA ASP A 67 0.65 -18.48 -8.56
C ASP A 67 0.92 -18.07 -10.02
N SER A 68 1.81 -18.76 -10.70
CA SER A 68 2.17 -18.47 -12.10
C SER A 68 0.99 -18.56 -13.07
N LYS A 69 -0.03 -19.39 -12.78
CA LYS A 69 -1.22 -19.59 -13.64
C LYS A 69 -2.23 -18.46 -13.50
N ASN A 70 -2.44 -17.99 -12.27
CA ASN A 70 -3.48 -17.02 -11.94
C ASN A 70 -2.98 -15.57 -11.86
N ARG A 71 -1.66 -15.37 -11.79
CA ARG A 71 -1.01 -14.09 -11.54
C ARG A 71 -1.52 -12.96 -12.43
N ILE A 72 -1.53 -13.13 -13.74
CA ILE A 72 -1.91 -12.08 -14.69
C ILE A 72 -3.36 -11.65 -14.46
N LYS A 73 -4.27 -12.61 -14.28
CA LYS A 73 -5.68 -12.34 -13.99
C LYS A 73 -5.88 -11.57 -12.69
N LEU A 74 -5.19 -11.97 -11.63
CA LEU A 74 -5.31 -11.33 -10.32
C LEU A 74 -4.71 -9.92 -10.33
N LEU A 75 -3.52 -9.74 -10.89
CA LEU A 75 -2.83 -8.46 -10.94
C LEU A 75 -3.57 -7.40 -11.77
N SER A 76 -4.39 -7.78 -12.76
CA SER A 76 -5.20 -6.83 -13.54
C SER A 76 -6.18 -6.01 -12.69
N SER A 77 -6.60 -6.55 -11.54
CA SER A 77 -7.51 -5.89 -10.58
C SER A 77 -6.78 -5.34 -9.34
N MET A 78 -5.47 -5.31 -9.38
CA MET A 78 -4.63 -4.81 -8.29
C MET A 78 -3.77 -3.66 -8.78
N ASN A 79 -3.29 -2.84 -7.85
CA ASN A 79 -2.27 -1.85 -8.17
C ASN A 79 -1.46 -1.49 -6.92
N PHE A 80 -0.41 -0.71 -7.12
CA PHE A 80 0.56 -0.34 -6.10
C PHE A 80 1.02 1.11 -6.27
N ALA A 81 1.11 1.84 -5.18
CA ALA A 81 1.76 3.14 -5.11
C ALA A 81 2.82 3.17 -4.02
N SER A 82 3.96 3.73 -4.36
CA SER A 82 5.06 4.00 -3.44
C SER A 82 5.83 5.22 -3.95
N PRO A 83 6.30 6.11 -3.08
CA PRO A 83 7.12 7.26 -3.46
C PRO A 83 8.49 6.84 -4.03
N TYR A 84 8.89 5.60 -3.79
CA TYR A 84 10.16 5.04 -4.27
C TYR A 84 10.09 4.48 -5.69
N VAL A 85 8.88 4.36 -6.27
CA VAL A 85 8.69 3.91 -7.66
C VAL A 85 8.57 5.12 -8.55
N GLU A 86 9.67 5.43 -9.24
CA GLU A 86 9.71 6.57 -10.15
C GLU A 86 8.99 6.28 -11.47
N LEU A 87 8.23 7.26 -11.94
CA LEU A 87 7.70 7.28 -13.30
C LEU A 87 8.78 7.70 -14.31
N PRO A 88 8.68 7.30 -15.58
CA PRO A 88 9.58 7.74 -16.64
C PRO A 88 9.75 9.25 -16.70
N LYS A 89 10.89 9.77 -16.25
CA LYS A 89 11.15 11.21 -16.03
C LYS A 89 11.04 12.08 -17.29
N LYS A 90 11.35 11.52 -18.47
CA LYS A 90 11.30 12.21 -19.77
C LYS A 90 9.92 12.27 -20.40
N LEU A 91 8.95 11.57 -19.83
CA LEU A 91 7.57 11.59 -20.30
C LEU A 91 6.75 12.60 -19.49
N THR A 92 5.77 13.22 -20.14
CA THR A 92 4.81 14.07 -19.46
C THR A 92 3.89 13.26 -18.55
N VAL A 93 3.19 13.91 -17.61
CA VAL A 93 2.15 13.27 -16.79
C VAL A 93 1.11 12.61 -17.70
N LYS A 94 0.64 13.33 -18.73
CA LYS A 94 -0.29 12.80 -19.74
C LYS A 94 0.21 11.50 -20.35
N GLN A 95 1.41 11.51 -20.90
CA GLN A 95 2.01 10.33 -21.55
C GLN A 95 2.16 9.15 -20.60
N ASN A 96 2.60 9.41 -19.35
CA ASN A 96 2.68 8.35 -18.33
C ASN A 96 1.31 7.73 -18.09
N LEU A 97 0.28 8.51 -17.80
CA LEU A 97 -1.06 8.00 -17.52
C LEU A 97 -1.66 7.25 -18.73
N GLU A 98 -1.45 7.75 -19.96
CA GLU A 98 -1.89 7.06 -21.19
C GLU A 98 -1.21 5.69 -21.37
N ILE A 99 0.08 5.59 -21.11
CA ILE A 99 0.83 4.33 -21.19
C ILE A 99 0.28 3.32 -20.18
N TYR A 100 0.13 3.73 -18.91
CA TYR A 100 -0.40 2.84 -17.89
C TYR A 100 -1.86 2.45 -18.16
N ALA A 101 -2.70 3.38 -18.65
CA ALA A 101 -4.07 3.05 -19.05
C ALA A 101 -4.10 1.97 -20.16
N ARG A 102 -3.20 2.05 -21.13
CA ARG A 102 -3.05 1.02 -22.18
C ARG A 102 -2.55 -0.31 -21.63
N LEU A 103 -1.51 -0.29 -20.78
CA LEU A 103 -0.94 -1.51 -20.17
C LEU A 103 -1.97 -2.27 -19.34
N TYR A 104 -2.86 -1.56 -18.65
CA TYR A 104 -3.94 -2.16 -17.86
C TYR A 104 -5.22 -2.45 -18.68
N GLY A 105 -5.23 -2.15 -19.98
CA GLY A 105 -6.39 -2.40 -20.85
C GLY A 105 -7.62 -1.56 -20.48
N VAL A 106 -7.44 -0.36 -19.98
CA VAL A 106 -8.55 0.56 -19.65
C VAL A 106 -9.29 0.94 -20.92
N ARG A 107 -10.59 0.60 -21.02
CA ARG A 107 -11.40 0.83 -22.21
C ARG A 107 -11.60 2.32 -22.48
N ASP A 108 -12.19 3.04 -21.52
CA ASP A 108 -12.51 4.47 -21.63
C ASP A 108 -11.36 5.30 -21.00
N LYS A 109 -10.15 5.11 -21.55
CA LYS A 109 -8.91 5.67 -21.00
C LYS A 109 -8.92 7.19 -20.91
N THR A 110 -9.51 7.88 -21.88
CA THR A 110 -9.54 9.36 -21.89
C THR A 110 -10.38 9.88 -20.74
N GLU A 111 -11.62 9.42 -20.63
CA GLU A 111 -12.52 9.76 -19.52
C GLU A 111 -11.91 9.40 -18.15
N ARG A 112 -11.29 8.22 -18.06
CA ARG A 112 -10.64 7.80 -16.82
C ARG A 112 -9.44 8.67 -16.43
N ILE A 113 -8.66 9.10 -17.39
CA ILE A 113 -7.52 10.00 -17.13
C ILE A 113 -8.04 11.38 -16.72
N GLU A 114 -9.04 11.92 -17.40
CA GLU A 114 -9.66 13.20 -17.06
C GLU A 114 -10.23 13.18 -15.63
N GLU A 115 -10.99 12.14 -15.26
CA GLU A 115 -11.49 11.94 -13.88
C GLU A 115 -10.35 12.04 -12.86
N LEU A 116 -9.25 11.32 -13.07
CA LEU A 116 -8.12 11.32 -12.13
C LEU A 116 -7.32 12.64 -12.13
N VAL A 117 -7.26 13.32 -13.27
CA VAL A 117 -6.61 14.62 -13.40
C VAL A 117 -7.36 15.68 -12.59
N ASP A 118 -8.68 15.67 -12.65
CA ASP A 118 -9.53 16.60 -11.90
C ASP A 118 -9.53 16.24 -10.41
N ASP A 119 -9.77 14.98 -10.07
CA ASP A 119 -9.82 14.49 -8.69
C ASP A 119 -8.53 14.77 -7.91
N LEU A 120 -7.38 14.66 -8.56
CA LEU A 120 -6.05 14.80 -7.92
C LEU A 120 -5.38 16.15 -8.24
N ASN A 121 -6.12 17.09 -8.83
CA ASN A 121 -5.65 18.44 -9.18
C ASN A 121 -4.32 18.41 -9.97
N LEU A 122 -4.29 17.63 -11.08
CA LEU A 122 -3.10 17.47 -11.91
C LEU A 122 -3.05 18.48 -13.09
N ASN A 123 -4.12 19.23 -13.36
CA ASN A 123 -4.31 20.10 -14.53
C ASN A 123 -3.12 21.02 -14.81
N ASN A 124 -2.60 21.69 -13.76
CA ASN A 124 -1.54 22.69 -13.89
C ASN A 124 -0.18 22.13 -14.34
N PHE A 125 0.00 20.84 -14.27
CA PHE A 125 1.27 20.17 -14.66
C PHE A 125 1.06 18.91 -15.50
N PHE A 126 -0.14 18.72 -16.04
CA PHE A 126 -0.50 17.55 -16.85
C PHE A 126 0.41 17.37 -18.08
N ASN A 127 0.86 18.48 -18.69
CA ASN A 127 1.75 18.47 -19.83
C ASN A 127 3.24 18.64 -19.46
N LYS A 128 3.59 18.73 -18.18
CA LYS A 128 4.99 18.79 -17.73
C LYS A 128 5.61 17.40 -17.65
N ASN A 129 6.92 17.32 -17.88
CA ASN A 129 7.67 16.10 -17.66
C ASN A 129 7.65 15.71 -16.19
N THR A 130 7.49 14.42 -15.89
CA THR A 130 7.45 13.94 -14.50
C THR A 130 8.76 14.19 -13.75
N GLY A 131 9.88 14.31 -14.46
CA GLY A 131 11.17 14.68 -13.87
C GLY A 131 11.20 16.09 -13.26
N GLU A 132 10.37 17.02 -13.76
CA GLU A 132 10.33 18.43 -13.36
C GLU A 132 9.36 18.70 -12.18
N LEU A 133 8.64 17.68 -11.73
CA LEU A 133 7.62 17.80 -10.71
C LEU A 133 8.23 17.85 -9.29
N SER A 134 7.57 18.61 -8.40
CA SER A 134 7.86 18.54 -6.97
C SER A 134 7.50 17.15 -6.38
N SER A 135 7.98 16.85 -5.18
CA SER A 135 7.65 15.59 -4.48
C SER A 135 6.14 15.38 -4.33
N GLY A 136 5.41 16.41 -3.91
CA GLY A 136 3.95 16.35 -3.78
C GLY A 136 3.22 16.17 -5.11
N GLN A 137 3.70 16.80 -6.19
CA GLN A 137 3.16 16.58 -7.52
C GLN A 137 3.42 15.15 -8.02
N LYS A 138 4.64 14.64 -7.85
CA LYS A 138 4.99 13.25 -8.19
C LYS A 138 4.14 12.24 -7.43
N ASN A 139 3.91 12.48 -6.15
CA ASN A 139 3.06 11.61 -5.34
C ASN A 139 1.63 11.55 -5.88
N ARG A 140 1.00 12.69 -6.18
CA ARG A 140 -0.35 12.74 -6.77
C ARG A 140 -0.42 12.02 -8.12
N VAL A 141 0.60 12.16 -8.98
CA VAL A 141 0.68 11.41 -10.26
C VAL A 141 0.85 9.91 -10.02
N SER A 142 1.68 9.51 -9.07
CA SER A 142 1.85 8.10 -8.67
C SER A 142 0.54 7.51 -8.16
N LEU A 143 -0.21 8.28 -7.37
CA LEU A 143 -1.54 7.87 -6.91
C LEU A 143 -2.52 7.74 -8.08
N ALA A 144 -2.58 8.73 -9.00
CA ALA A 144 -3.40 8.64 -10.20
C ALA A 144 -3.09 7.37 -11.02
N LYS A 145 -1.79 7.10 -11.24
CA LYS A 145 -1.35 5.89 -11.92
C LYS A 145 -1.81 4.62 -11.20
N SER A 146 -1.75 4.60 -9.86
CA SER A 146 -2.15 3.41 -9.09
C SER A 146 -3.67 3.17 -9.06
N LEU A 147 -4.45 4.17 -9.42
CA LEU A 147 -5.91 4.10 -9.51
C LEU A 147 -6.43 3.97 -10.94
N ILE A 148 -5.55 3.99 -11.94
CA ILE A 148 -5.93 4.07 -13.36
C ILE A 148 -6.83 2.93 -13.83
N ASN A 149 -6.59 1.71 -13.33
CA ASN A 149 -7.35 0.50 -13.68
C ASN A 149 -8.54 0.23 -12.75
N LYS A 150 -8.97 1.20 -11.93
CA LYS A 150 -10.02 1.02 -10.91
C LYS A 150 -9.77 -0.25 -10.07
N PRO A 151 -8.62 -0.35 -9.37
CA PRO A 151 -8.24 -1.58 -8.67
C PRO A 151 -9.26 -1.93 -7.59
N LYS A 152 -9.43 -3.23 -7.35
CA LYS A 152 -10.23 -3.76 -6.23
C LYS A 152 -9.37 -4.04 -4.99
N LEU A 153 -8.05 -4.14 -5.17
CA LEU A 153 -7.05 -4.28 -4.11
C LEU A 153 -5.88 -3.33 -4.40
N LEU A 154 -5.62 -2.40 -3.50
CA LEU A 154 -4.58 -1.39 -3.61
C LEU A 154 -3.55 -1.57 -2.50
N PHE A 155 -2.28 -1.59 -2.88
CA PHE A 155 -1.16 -1.56 -1.96
C PHE A 155 -0.56 -0.16 -1.95
N LEU A 156 -0.44 0.42 -0.76
CA LEU A 156 0.14 1.74 -0.54
C LEU A 156 1.34 1.58 0.39
N ASP A 157 2.52 1.92 -0.10
CA ASP A 157 3.75 1.92 0.70
C ASP A 157 4.20 3.37 0.91
N GLU A 158 3.98 3.89 2.12
CA GLU A 158 4.32 5.26 2.53
C GLU A 158 3.68 6.35 1.63
N PRO A 159 2.37 6.31 1.34
CA PRO A 159 1.76 7.16 0.31
C PRO A 159 1.81 8.67 0.61
N THR A 160 2.02 9.07 1.87
CA THR A 160 2.15 10.50 2.25
C THR A 160 3.56 10.85 2.75
N ALA A 161 4.55 9.97 2.56
CA ALA A 161 5.92 10.25 2.98
C ALA A 161 6.48 11.48 2.26
N SER A 162 7.15 12.34 3.01
CA SER A 162 7.80 13.55 2.49
C SER A 162 6.85 14.55 1.81
N LEU A 163 5.56 14.51 2.15
CA LEU A 163 4.58 15.51 1.72
C LEU A 163 4.40 16.59 2.78
N ASP A 164 4.15 17.80 2.32
CA ASP A 164 3.69 18.87 3.18
C ASP A 164 2.35 18.49 3.84
N PRO A 165 2.05 18.98 5.06
CA PRO A 165 0.88 18.56 5.84
C PRO A 165 -0.45 18.70 5.11
N ASP A 166 -0.65 19.77 4.33
CA ASP A 166 -1.85 20.06 3.55
C ASP A 166 -2.01 19.09 2.37
N ILE A 167 -0.92 18.81 1.64
CA ILE A 167 -0.93 17.83 0.54
C ILE A 167 -1.16 16.42 1.10
N GLY A 168 -0.52 16.08 2.22
CA GLY A 168 -0.72 14.81 2.88
C GLY A 168 -2.18 14.62 3.36
N ASP A 169 -2.81 15.69 3.86
CA ASP A 169 -4.22 15.64 4.27
C ASP A 169 -5.16 15.48 3.07
N PHE A 170 -4.92 16.22 2.00
CA PHE A 170 -5.65 16.07 0.73
C PHE A 170 -5.59 14.63 0.20
N VAL A 171 -4.40 14.00 0.20
CA VAL A 171 -4.23 12.60 -0.25
C VAL A 171 -5.02 11.63 0.62
N ARG A 172 -4.98 11.80 1.95
CA ARG A 172 -5.76 10.96 2.88
C ARG A 172 -7.26 11.10 2.66
N GLU A 173 -7.76 12.33 2.57
CA GLU A 173 -9.18 12.61 2.30
C GLU A 173 -9.63 12.01 0.97
N TYR A 174 -8.82 12.15 -0.07
CA TYR A 174 -9.11 11.55 -1.36
C TYR A 174 -9.17 10.04 -1.30
N LEU A 175 -8.21 9.39 -0.64
CA LEU A 175 -8.19 7.93 -0.47
C LEU A 175 -9.42 7.42 0.30
N GLU A 176 -9.86 8.13 1.34
CA GLU A 176 -11.09 7.78 2.08
C GLU A 176 -12.33 7.85 1.16
N LYS A 177 -12.49 8.96 0.45
CA LYS A 177 -13.61 9.15 -0.48
C LYS A 177 -13.61 8.09 -1.58
N TYR A 178 -12.45 7.88 -2.20
CA TYR A 178 -12.27 6.92 -3.27
C TYR A 178 -12.57 5.48 -2.81
N LYS A 179 -12.03 5.08 -1.65
CA LYS A 179 -12.29 3.77 -1.05
C LYS A 179 -13.78 3.54 -0.83
N ASN A 180 -14.47 4.50 -0.24
CA ASN A 180 -15.90 4.37 0.08
C ASN A 180 -16.76 4.28 -1.19
N LYS A 181 -16.43 5.06 -2.23
CA LYS A 181 -17.14 5.07 -3.52
C LYS A 181 -16.94 3.76 -4.31
N ASN A 182 -15.75 3.15 -4.24
CA ASN A 182 -15.34 2.07 -5.14
C ASN A 182 -15.17 0.70 -4.46
N GLU A 183 -15.60 0.55 -3.21
CA GLU A 183 -15.47 -0.70 -2.44
C GLU A 183 -14.04 -1.26 -2.45
N LEU A 184 -13.05 -0.36 -2.30
CA LEU A 184 -11.64 -0.68 -2.41
C LEU A 184 -11.11 -1.37 -1.15
N THR A 185 -10.41 -2.48 -1.30
CA THR A 185 -9.60 -3.10 -0.25
C THR A 185 -8.20 -2.53 -0.30
N VAL A 186 -7.63 -2.16 0.85
CA VAL A 186 -6.33 -1.49 0.92
C VAL A 186 -5.41 -2.17 1.91
N LEU A 187 -4.17 -2.42 1.52
CA LEU A 187 -3.06 -2.64 2.45
C LEU A 187 -2.19 -1.38 2.46
N LEU A 188 -2.07 -0.77 3.63
CA LEU A 188 -1.32 0.45 3.85
C LEU A 188 -0.10 0.16 4.72
N ALA A 189 1.10 0.23 4.16
CA ALA A 189 2.33 0.29 4.95
C ALA A 189 2.68 1.77 5.19
N SER A 190 2.76 2.16 6.44
CA SER A 190 3.12 3.53 6.80
C SER A 190 3.77 3.57 8.19
N HIS A 191 4.61 4.58 8.40
CA HIS A 191 5.12 4.94 9.72
C HIS A 191 4.43 6.21 10.27
N ASN A 192 3.53 6.82 9.51
CA ASN A 192 2.73 7.96 9.92
C ASN A 192 1.49 7.50 10.69
N MET A 193 1.52 7.63 12.03
CA MET A 193 0.45 7.16 12.90
C MET A 193 -0.89 7.82 12.61
N LYS A 194 -0.92 9.12 12.29
CA LYS A 194 -2.15 9.83 11.92
C LYS A 194 -2.82 9.26 10.67
N GLU A 195 -2.01 8.84 9.69
CA GLU A 195 -2.50 8.19 8.48
C GLU A 195 -3.13 6.83 8.80
N VAL A 196 -2.45 6.05 9.63
CA VAL A 196 -2.92 4.71 10.05
C VAL A 196 -4.18 4.81 10.90
N GLU A 197 -4.22 5.70 11.89
CA GLU A 197 -5.40 5.94 12.74
C GLU A 197 -6.63 6.36 11.90
N ARG A 198 -6.42 7.18 10.87
CA ARG A 198 -7.49 7.68 10.03
C ARG A 198 -8.00 6.65 9.02
N LEU A 199 -7.10 5.93 8.35
CA LEU A 199 -7.44 5.11 7.18
C LEU A 199 -7.68 3.63 7.50
N CYS A 200 -7.09 3.09 8.59
CA CYS A 200 -7.05 1.66 8.84
C CYS A 200 -8.19 1.17 9.72
N ASN A 201 -8.81 0.08 9.31
CA ASN A 201 -9.80 -0.64 10.13
C ASN A 201 -9.13 -1.58 11.14
N LYS A 202 -8.02 -2.17 10.76
CA LYS A 202 -7.18 -3.06 11.57
C LYS A 202 -5.72 -2.76 11.31
N ILE A 203 -4.87 -3.00 12.26
CA ILE A 203 -3.44 -2.75 12.22
C ILE A 203 -2.70 -4.03 12.56
N ILE A 204 -1.64 -4.33 11.84
CA ILE A 204 -0.67 -5.37 12.15
C ILE A 204 0.67 -4.69 12.46
N MET A 205 1.27 -5.05 13.58
CA MET A 205 2.59 -4.58 13.96
C MET A 205 3.64 -5.66 13.66
N MET A 206 4.61 -5.30 12.81
CA MET A 206 5.71 -6.20 12.43
C MET A 206 7.02 -5.82 13.11
N LYS A 207 7.78 -6.85 13.53
CA LYS A 207 9.14 -6.72 14.03
C LYS A 207 9.95 -7.96 13.63
N HIS A 208 11.18 -7.76 13.12
CA HIS A 208 12.07 -8.86 12.70
C HIS A 208 11.39 -9.94 11.82
N GLY A 209 10.61 -9.49 10.85
CA GLY A 209 9.91 -10.38 9.91
C GLY A 209 8.66 -11.06 10.46
N LYS A 210 8.29 -10.85 11.72
CA LYS A 210 7.14 -11.48 12.37
C LYS A 210 6.05 -10.47 12.69
N ILE A 211 4.81 -10.95 12.76
CA ILE A 211 3.71 -10.21 13.38
C ILE A 211 3.86 -10.34 14.89
N VAL A 212 3.97 -9.20 15.58
CA VAL A 212 4.13 -9.17 17.04
C VAL A 212 2.86 -8.74 17.76
N ASP A 213 1.97 -8.04 17.07
CA ASP A 213 0.65 -7.68 17.57
C ASP A 213 -0.30 -7.30 16.44
N GLU A 214 -1.61 -7.42 16.67
CA GLU A 214 -2.64 -7.00 15.73
C GLU A 214 -3.94 -6.60 16.46
N GLY A 215 -4.69 -5.69 15.86
CA GLY A 215 -5.97 -5.22 16.40
C GLY A 215 -6.42 -3.92 15.74
N THR A 216 -7.54 -3.39 16.18
CA THR A 216 -7.93 -2.00 15.88
C THR A 216 -7.01 -1.03 16.62
N CYS A 217 -7.00 0.23 16.24
CA CYS A 217 -6.23 1.27 16.92
C CYS A 217 -6.57 1.31 18.42
N ALA A 218 -7.86 1.30 18.77
CA ALA A 218 -8.34 1.35 20.16
C ALA A 218 -7.92 0.10 20.96
N GLU A 219 -8.03 -1.10 20.38
CA GLU A 219 -7.63 -2.35 21.04
C GLU A 219 -6.13 -2.36 21.35
N LEU A 220 -5.29 -1.94 20.40
CA LEU A 220 -3.84 -1.88 20.59
C LEU A 220 -3.43 -0.87 21.66
N ILE A 221 -4.03 0.33 21.65
CA ILE A 221 -3.80 1.36 22.67
C ILE A 221 -4.16 0.84 24.07
N ASN A 222 -5.34 0.25 24.22
CA ASN A 222 -5.84 -0.28 25.49
C ASN A 222 -4.99 -1.46 25.97
N LYS A 223 -4.67 -2.42 25.11
CA LYS A 223 -3.85 -3.61 25.42
C LYS A 223 -2.47 -3.23 25.97
N HIS A 224 -1.88 -2.18 25.45
CA HIS A 224 -0.55 -1.73 25.88
C HIS A 224 -0.59 -0.67 26.97
N GLY A 225 -1.77 -0.20 27.38
CA GLY A 225 -1.94 0.84 28.41
C GLY A 225 -1.23 2.16 28.00
N ARG A 226 -1.44 2.60 26.78
CA ARG A 226 -0.83 3.80 26.21
C ARG A 226 -1.90 4.85 25.88
N LYS A 227 -1.46 6.10 25.61
CA LYS A 227 -2.36 7.22 25.30
C LYS A 227 -2.74 7.29 23.82
N ASN A 228 -1.85 6.80 22.94
CA ASN A 228 -2.02 6.87 21.50
C ASN A 228 -1.26 5.73 20.81
N LEU A 229 -1.46 5.61 19.49
CA LEU A 229 -0.83 4.57 18.69
C LEU A 229 0.70 4.73 18.60
N GLU A 230 1.21 5.96 18.61
CA GLU A 230 2.64 6.23 18.54
C GLU A 230 3.38 5.70 19.79
N GLU A 231 2.85 5.98 20.99
CA GLU A 231 3.40 5.43 22.23
C GLU A 231 3.33 3.90 22.26
N THR A 232 2.23 3.33 21.74
CA THR A 232 2.05 1.89 21.61
C THR A 232 3.12 1.27 20.70
N PHE A 233 3.30 1.86 19.53
CA PHE A 233 4.31 1.45 18.57
C PHE A 233 5.73 1.53 19.16
N LEU A 234 6.09 2.66 19.79
CA LEU A 234 7.39 2.84 20.43
C LEU A 234 7.64 1.79 21.53
N LYS A 235 6.62 1.45 22.33
CA LYS A 235 6.73 0.38 23.33
C LYS A 235 7.09 -0.95 22.69
N ILE A 236 6.36 -1.35 21.63
CA ILE A 236 6.57 -2.62 20.94
C ILE A 236 7.94 -2.68 20.25
N VAL A 237 8.35 -1.59 19.59
CA VAL A 237 9.64 -1.54 18.91
C VAL A 237 10.81 -1.60 19.90
N ARG A 238 10.68 -0.91 21.05
CA ARG A 238 11.73 -0.84 22.08
C ARG A 238 11.76 -2.01 23.05
N SER A 239 10.67 -2.79 23.17
CA SER A 239 10.69 -3.98 24.01
C SER A 239 11.83 -4.89 23.55
N LYS A 240 12.73 -5.27 24.49
CA LYS A 240 13.73 -6.30 24.24
C LYS A 240 13.01 -7.59 23.90
N ASN A 241 13.53 -8.33 22.92
CA ASN A 241 12.94 -9.60 22.50
C ASN A 241 12.82 -10.55 23.71
N GLU A 242 11.60 -10.86 24.12
CA GLU A 242 11.32 -12.04 24.96
C GLU A 242 11.14 -13.30 24.08
N LEU A 243 11.77 -13.29 22.89
CA LEU A 243 11.68 -14.36 21.89
C LEU A 243 13.11 -14.73 21.40
N GLU A 244 14.03 -15.00 22.33
CA GLU A 244 15.16 -15.88 22.10
C GLU A 244 14.84 -17.31 22.58
#